data_52a00f4fca9ba87557d9b531ad2bf718
#
_entry.id   52a00f4fca9ba87557d9b531ad2bf718
#
_cell.length_a   1.000
_cell.length_b   1.000
_cell.length_c   1.000
_cell.angle_alpha   90.00
_cell.angle_beta   90.00
_cell.angle_gamma   90.00
#
_symmetry.space_group_name_H-M   'P 1'
#
loop_
_entity.id
_entity.type
_entity.pdbx_description
1 polymer ?
#
loop_
_entity_poly.entity_id
_entity_poly.type
_entity_poly.pdbx_seq_one_letter_code
_entity_poly.pdbx_strand_id
1 'polypeptide(L)' 'MSTGTIKKLVEGKDFGFITPDDQRPGDKDVFFHKESLVEVKLEELKEGDKVSYDVESSEKGPKAANVKKA' A
#
# COMPACT_ATOMS: atom_id res chain seq x y z
N MET A 1 -2.72 1.92 12.97
CA MET A 1 -1.80 1.71 11.84
C MET A 1 -1.79 0.24 11.47
N SER A 2 -1.76 -0.03 10.19
CA SER A 2 -1.74 -1.40 9.69
C SER A 2 -0.39 -1.66 9.02
N THR A 3 -0.04 -2.92 8.90
CA THR A 3 1.15 -3.31 8.17
C THR A 3 0.77 -4.26 7.05
N GLY A 4 1.58 -4.29 6.03
CA GLY A 4 1.37 -5.17 4.90
C GLY A 4 2.62 -5.30 4.07
N THR A 5 2.49 -6.05 2.98
CA THR A 5 3.60 -6.29 2.06
C THR A 5 3.21 -5.77 0.68
N ILE A 6 4.14 -5.11 0.02
CA ILE A 6 3.91 -4.64 -1.34
C ILE A 6 3.70 -5.86 -2.24
N LYS A 7 2.51 -5.94 -2.83
CA LYS A 7 2.18 -7.02 -3.76
C LYS A 7 2.60 -6.66 -5.18
N LYS A 8 2.34 -5.42 -5.58
CA LYS A 8 2.62 -4.98 -6.93
C LYS A 8 2.86 -3.48 -6.95
N LEU A 9 3.83 -3.07 -7.74
CA LEU A 9 4.08 -1.66 -8.03
C LEU A 9 3.86 -1.45 -9.52
N VAL A 10 3.06 -0.46 -9.88
CA VAL A 10 2.80 -0.13 -11.29
C VAL A 10 3.65 1.08 -11.64
N GLU A 11 4.79 0.81 -12.26
CA GLU A 11 5.67 1.88 -12.71
C GLU A 11 4.99 2.67 -13.82
N GLY A 12 5.22 3.96 -13.83
CA GLY A 12 4.59 4.84 -14.81
C GLY A 12 3.18 5.27 -14.46
N LYS A 13 2.54 4.60 -13.51
CA LYS A 13 1.21 4.97 -13.05
C LYS A 13 1.23 5.56 -11.64
N ASP A 14 2.37 5.51 -10.98
CA ASP A 14 2.59 6.10 -9.65
C ASP A 14 1.68 5.52 -8.56
N PHE A 15 1.29 4.26 -8.70
CA PHE A 15 0.47 3.59 -7.68
C PHE A 15 0.87 2.13 -7.55
N GLY A 16 0.35 1.47 -6.51
CA GLY A 16 0.61 0.07 -6.29
C GLY A 16 -0.44 -0.54 -5.38
N PHE A 17 -0.21 -1.79 -5.02
CA PHE A 17 -1.12 -2.55 -4.17
C PHE A 17 -0.35 -3.15 -3.01
N ILE A 18 -0.98 -3.16 -1.83
CA ILE A 18 -0.44 -3.73 -0.61
C ILE A 18 -1.33 -4.87 -0.18
N THR A 19 -0.73 -6.02 0.16
CA THR A 19 -1.45 -7.13 0.76
C THR A 19 -1.34 -6.99 2.27
N PRO A 20 -2.45 -6.74 2.98
CA PRO A 20 -2.40 -6.61 4.43
C PRO A 20 -1.87 -7.89 5.08
N ASP A 21 -1.06 -7.74 6.13
CA ASP A 21 -0.51 -8.90 6.84
C ASP A 21 -1.60 -9.73 7.51
N ASP A 22 -2.68 -9.08 7.90
CA ASP A 22 -3.82 -9.73 8.55
C ASP A 22 -4.96 -9.98 7.56
N GLN A 23 -4.65 -10.09 6.28
CA GLN A 23 -5.65 -10.33 5.25
C GLN A 23 -6.37 -11.65 5.49
N ARG A 24 -7.69 -11.59 5.42
CA ARG A 24 -8.56 -12.76 5.56
C ARG A 24 -9.00 -13.24 4.18
N PRO A 25 -9.44 -14.50 4.05
CA PRO A 25 -10.03 -14.97 2.79
C PRO A 25 -11.15 -14.03 2.34
N GLY A 26 -11.07 -13.58 1.10
CA GLY A 26 -12.05 -12.65 0.55
C GLY A 26 -11.69 -11.19 0.65
N ASP A 27 -10.70 -10.83 1.43
CA ASP A 27 -10.22 -9.45 1.51
C ASP A 27 -9.49 -9.08 0.22
N LYS A 28 -9.59 -7.80 -0.13
CA LYS A 28 -8.93 -7.29 -1.33
C LYS A 28 -7.64 -6.57 -0.95
N ASP A 29 -6.74 -6.49 -1.91
CA ASP A 29 -5.52 -5.73 -1.73
C ASP A 29 -5.85 -4.26 -1.54
N VAL A 30 -5.00 -3.57 -0.78
CA VAL A 30 -5.18 -2.16 -0.49
C VAL A 30 -4.43 -1.35 -1.54
N PHE A 31 -5.14 -0.44 -2.19
CA PHE A 31 -4.55 0.46 -3.18
C PHE A 31 -3.80 1.59 -2.48
N PHE A 32 -2.68 2.00 -3.05
CA PHE A 32 -2.00 3.21 -2.59
C PHE A 32 -1.43 3.98 -3.78
N HIS A 33 -1.32 5.29 -3.62
CA HIS A 33 -0.74 6.18 -4.63
C HIS A 33 0.55 6.78 -4.08
N LYS A 34 1.44 7.21 -4.98
CA LYS A 34 2.70 7.80 -4.51
C LYS A 34 2.49 9.00 -3.59
N GLU A 35 1.38 9.71 -3.75
CA GLU A 35 1.04 10.83 -2.89
C GLU A 35 0.72 10.40 -1.47
N SER A 36 0.42 9.13 -1.27
CA SER A 36 0.15 8.57 0.05
C SER A 36 1.43 8.17 0.78
N LEU A 37 2.56 8.22 0.10
CA LEU A 37 3.84 7.86 0.71
C LEU A 37 4.36 9.00 1.58
N VAL A 38 4.86 8.65 2.75
CA VAL A 38 5.52 9.59 3.65
C VAL A 38 6.87 9.01 4.03
N GLU A 39 7.88 9.83 4.10
CA GLU A 39 9.24 9.43 4.47
C GLU A 39 9.89 8.43 3.50
N VAL A 40 9.19 8.05 2.44
CA VAL A 40 9.71 7.08 1.46
C VAL A 40 9.22 7.49 0.09
N LYS A 41 10.00 7.18 -0.93
CA LYS A 41 9.65 7.45 -2.32
C LYS A 41 9.21 6.16 -2.99
N LEU A 42 8.34 6.26 -3.99
CA LEU A 42 7.86 5.09 -4.71
C LEU A 42 9.01 4.28 -5.30
N GLU A 43 10.02 4.95 -5.82
CA GLU A 43 11.17 4.28 -6.41
C GLU A 43 12.04 3.53 -5.40
N GLU A 44 11.86 3.79 -4.12
CA GLU A 44 12.55 3.08 -3.05
C GLU A 44 11.80 1.82 -2.62
N LEU A 45 10.57 1.65 -3.07
CA LEU A 45 9.76 0.49 -2.73
C LEU A 45 9.90 -0.57 -3.81
N LYS A 46 9.80 -1.82 -3.38
CA LYS A 46 9.85 -2.98 -4.28
C LYS A 46 8.80 -3.98 -3.86
N GLU A 47 8.41 -4.82 -4.79
CA GLU A 47 7.50 -5.93 -4.48
C GLU A 47 8.12 -6.80 -3.40
N GLY A 48 7.32 -7.11 -2.38
CA GLY A 48 7.78 -7.89 -1.24
C GLY A 48 8.23 -7.05 -0.06
N ASP A 49 8.34 -5.74 -0.20
CA ASP A 49 8.74 -4.88 0.91
C ASP A 49 7.62 -4.74 1.94
N LYS A 50 8.00 -4.71 3.21
CA LYS A 50 7.06 -4.44 4.29
C LYS A 50 6.84 -2.94 4.44
N VAL A 51 5.59 -2.58 4.62
CA VAL A 51 5.21 -1.17 4.83
C VAL A 51 4.18 -1.08 5.94
N SER A 52 4.13 0.10 6.56
CA SER A 52 3.04 0.41 7.47
C SER A 52 2.20 1.52 6.84
N TYR A 53 0.92 1.53 7.13
CA TYR A 53 0.00 2.47 6.51
C TYR A 53 -1.27 2.58 7.33
N ASP A 54 -2.07 3.59 7.02
CA ASP A 54 -3.41 3.73 7.57
C ASP A 54 -4.41 3.39 6.48
N VAL A 55 -5.46 2.67 6.84
CA VAL A 55 -6.50 2.29 5.89
C VAL A 55 -7.58 3.35 5.88
N GLU A 56 -7.92 3.84 4.69
CA GLU A 56 -9.01 4.78 4.50
C GLU A 56 -10.01 4.18 3.54
N SER A 57 -11.29 4.50 3.75
CA SER A 57 -12.34 4.10 2.82
C SER A 57 -12.39 5.08 1.66
N SER A 58 -12.57 4.55 0.46
CA SER A 58 -12.74 5.38 -0.72
C SER A 58 -13.84 4.77 -1.58
N GLU A 59 -14.28 5.51 -2.60
CA GLU A 59 -15.31 5.02 -3.52
C GLU A 59 -14.88 3.75 -4.25
N LYS A 60 -13.59 3.55 -4.42
CA LYS A 60 -13.04 2.38 -5.11
C LYS A 60 -12.66 1.25 -4.16
N GLY A 61 -12.91 1.42 -2.86
CA GLY A 61 -12.57 0.42 -1.86
C GLY A 61 -11.51 0.94 -0.89
N PRO A 62 -10.84 0.03 -0.16
CA PRO A 62 -9.83 0.44 0.82
C PRO A 62 -8.62 1.07 0.13
N LYS A 63 -8.11 2.14 0.72
CA LYS A 63 -6.97 2.87 0.23
C LYS A 63 -5.99 3.07 1.37
N ALA A 64 -4.70 2.93 1.08
CA ALA A 64 -3.67 3.18 2.07
C ALA A 64 -3.30 4.67 2.07
N ALA A 65 -3.08 5.21 3.27
CA ALA A 65 -2.61 6.57 3.46
C ALA A 65 -1.42 6.53 4.40
N ASN A 66 -0.58 7.57 4.36
CA ASN A 66 0.59 7.67 5.24
C ASN A 66 1.47 6.41 5.16
N VAL A 67 1.71 5.94 3.94
CA VAL A 67 2.48 4.72 3.71
C VAL A 67 3.96 5.00 3.94
N LYS A 68 4.60 4.13 4.69
CA LYS A 68 6.03 4.23 4.94
C LYS A 68 6.60 2.84 5.15
N LYS A 69 7.91 2.69 5.04
CA LYS A 69 8.53 1.41 5.31
C LYS A 69 8.35 1.01 6.77
N ALA A 70 8.00 -0.23 6.96
CA ALA A 70 7.84 -0.77 8.30
C ALA A 70 9.19 -1.07 8.92
#